data_a8087e9ece9ab331cf3c4aaed3e61b67
#
_entry.id   a8087e9ece9ab331cf3c4aaed3e61b67
#
_cell.length_a   1.000
_cell.length_b   1.000
_cell.length_c   1.000
_cell.angle_alpha   90.00
_cell.angle_beta   90.00
_cell.angle_gamma   90.00
#
_symmetry.space_group_name_H-M   'P 1'
#
loop_
_entity.id
_entity.type
_entity.pdbx_description
1 polymer ?
#
loop_
_entity_poly.entity_id
_entity_poly.type
_entity_poly.pdbx_seq_one_letter_code
_entity_poly.pdbx_strand_id
1 'polypeptide(L)'
;DPVEIFATGQRLIDPKMMNKINDYDTAMFILTCMDGKQCFINNSRTAVYGYDQRVELLGSNGMLQSGNHNLDQTKIYKKEFSETSSPYLYFFIERYKEAFSLQLKSFIKSIKQNSTTDVGFEDGFKALVIADAAYKSLKERKSISINYNW
;
A
#
# COMPACT_ATOMS: atom_id res chain seq x y z
N ASP A 1 4.23 -0.04 -16.15
CA ASP A 1 3.56 1.05 -15.43
C ASP A 1 2.05 0.99 -15.70
N PRO A 2 1.18 1.35 -14.73
CA PRO A 2 -0.25 1.52 -14.97
C PRO A 2 -0.54 2.62 -15.99
N VAL A 3 -1.57 2.42 -16.81
CA VAL A 3 -2.00 3.40 -17.83
C VAL A 3 -3.40 3.96 -17.56
N GLU A 4 -4.15 3.31 -16.69
CA GLU A 4 -5.49 3.71 -16.30
C GLU A 4 -5.75 3.41 -14.83
N ILE A 5 -6.52 4.28 -14.17
CA ILE A 5 -6.99 4.08 -12.81
C ILE A 5 -8.46 4.45 -12.66
N PHE A 6 -9.20 3.59 -11.96
CA PHE A 6 -10.51 3.90 -11.39
C PHE A 6 -10.41 3.91 -9.86
N ALA A 7 -10.93 4.95 -9.23
CA ALA A 7 -10.87 5.11 -7.78
C ALA A 7 -12.24 5.46 -7.19
N THR A 8 -12.52 4.93 -6.00
CA THR A 8 -13.65 5.32 -5.15
C THR A 8 -13.16 5.55 -3.73
N GLY A 9 -13.74 6.50 -3.03
CA GLY A 9 -13.34 6.86 -1.67
C GLY A 9 -14.49 7.41 -0.85
N GLN A 10 -14.40 7.21 0.46
CA GLN A 10 -15.37 7.62 1.44
C GLN A 10 -14.69 8.22 2.68
N ARG A 11 -15.49 8.91 3.49
CA ARG A 11 -15.11 9.56 4.75
C ARG A 11 -15.89 8.91 5.86
N LEU A 12 -15.47 7.69 6.27
CA LEU A 12 -16.24 6.81 7.16
C LEU A 12 -15.73 6.82 8.59
N ILE A 13 -14.43 7.03 8.80
CA ILE A 13 -13.77 6.95 10.10
C ILE A 13 -13.86 8.29 10.82
N ASP A 14 -13.42 9.36 10.20
CA ASP A 14 -13.54 10.73 10.72
C ASP A 14 -14.06 11.69 9.62
N PRO A 15 -15.37 11.66 9.32
CA PRO A 15 -15.96 12.51 8.28
C PRO A 15 -15.70 14.00 8.50
N LYS A 16 -15.67 14.45 9.77
CA LYS A 16 -15.45 15.86 10.13
C LYS A 16 -14.06 16.33 9.75
N MET A 17 -13.04 15.56 10.12
CA MET A 17 -11.65 15.89 9.80
C MET A 17 -11.41 15.75 8.30
N MET A 18 -11.88 14.66 7.67
CA MET A 18 -11.69 14.43 6.23
C MET A 18 -12.36 15.50 5.38
N ASN A 19 -13.53 16.00 5.77
CA ASN A 19 -14.16 17.14 5.09
C ASN A 19 -13.33 18.42 5.24
N LYS A 20 -12.78 18.68 6.43
CA LYS A 20 -11.96 19.87 6.69
C LYS A 20 -10.71 19.93 5.83
N ILE A 21 -10.03 18.80 5.64
CA ILE A 21 -8.79 18.71 4.86
C ILE A 21 -9.02 18.28 3.40
N ASN A 22 -10.28 18.06 3.02
CA ASN A 22 -10.71 17.58 1.70
C ASN A 22 -10.01 16.29 1.26
N ASP A 23 -9.95 15.30 2.16
CA ASP A 23 -9.32 14.01 1.93
C ASP A 23 -10.30 12.85 2.19
N TYR A 24 -9.85 11.61 2.02
CA TYR A 24 -10.58 10.37 2.23
C TYR A 24 -9.86 9.48 3.23
N ASP A 25 -10.60 8.78 4.09
CA ASP A 25 -10.04 7.84 5.06
C ASP A 25 -10.22 6.37 4.65
N THR A 26 -11.03 6.13 3.65
CA THR A 26 -11.32 4.81 3.09
C THR A 26 -11.35 4.93 1.57
N ALA A 27 -10.54 4.15 0.87
CA ALA A 27 -10.45 4.23 -0.59
C ALA A 27 -10.16 2.86 -1.22
N MET A 28 -10.62 2.67 -2.46
CA MET A 28 -10.37 1.50 -3.29
C MET A 28 -9.96 1.95 -4.68
N PHE A 29 -9.02 1.21 -5.27
CA PHE A 29 -8.45 1.52 -6.57
C PHE A 29 -8.37 0.26 -7.44
N ILE A 30 -8.64 0.44 -8.73
CA ILE A 30 -8.36 -0.55 -9.77
C ILE A 30 -7.43 0.12 -10.78
N LEU A 31 -6.26 -0.49 -11.02
CA LEU A 31 -5.29 -0.02 -12.00
C LEU A 31 -5.14 -1.06 -13.10
N THR A 32 -4.99 -0.58 -14.33
CA THR A 32 -4.71 -1.41 -15.50
C THR A 32 -3.39 -0.97 -16.11
N CYS A 33 -2.49 -1.95 -16.39
CA CYS A 33 -1.24 -1.72 -17.09
C CYS A 33 -1.40 -1.90 -18.61
N MET A 34 -0.48 -1.33 -19.39
CA MET A 34 -0.48 -1.43 -20.86
C MET A 34 -0.49 -2.88 -21.37
N ASP A 35 0.17 -3.79 -20.65
CA ASP A 35 0.23 -5.22 -20.95
C ASP A 35 -0.95 -6.04 -20.39
N GLY A 36 -2.00 -5.37 -19.94
CA GLY A 36 -3.23 -5.97 -19.42
C GLY A 36 -3.16 -6.45 -17.97
N LYS A 37 -2.02 -6.33 -17.29
CA LYS A 37 -1.94 -6.62 -15.85
C LYS A 37 -2.86 -5.68 -15.07
N GLN A 38 -3.48 -6.21 -14.03
CA GLN A 38 -4.38 -5.45 -13.16
C GLN A 38 -3.89 -5.45 -11.73
N CYS A 39 -4.14 -4.36 -11.03
CA CYS A 39 -3.88 -4.23 -9.62
C CYS A 39 -5.13 -3.67 -8.91
N PHE A 40 -5.50 -4.29 -7.79
CA PHE A 40 -6.50 -3.80 -6.88
C PHE A 40 -5.83 -3.37 -5.57
N ILE A 41 -6.15 -2.15 -5.12
CA ILE A 41 -5.66 -1.61 -3.85
C ILE A 41 -6.85 -1.21 -3.01
N ASN A 42 -6.87 -1.56 -1.73
CA ASN A 42 -7.78 -0.98 -0.76
C ASN A 42 -7.02 -0.36 0.40
N ASN A 43 -7.46 0.79 0.85
CA ASN A 43 -6.85 1.53 1.93
C ASN A 43 -7.88 1.93 2.98
N SER A 44 -7.51 1.82 4.24
CA SER A 44 -8.24 2.42 5.36
C SER A 44 -7.24 3.07 6.32
N ARG A 45 -7.56 4.24 6.85
CA ARG A 45 -6.71 4.90 7.84
C ARG A 45 -6.70 4.23 9.21
N THR A 46 -7.63 3.30 9.44
CA THR A 46 -7.74 2.57 10.70
C THR A 46 -8.01 1.10 10.44
N ALA A 47 -7.18 0.24 11.01
CA ALA A 47 -7.44 -1.18 11.18
C ALA A 47 -7.42 -1.49 12.67
N VAL A 48 -8.57 -1.86 13.24
CA VAL A 48 -8.74 -2.03 14.70
C VAL A 48 -7.93 -3.19 15.28
N TYR A 49 -7.46 -4.09 14.42
CA TYR A 49 -6.70 -5.30 14.78
C TYR A 49 -5.18 -5.13 14.67
N GLY A 50 -4.69 -3.95 14.35
CA GLY A 50 -3.27 -3.63 14.22
C GLY A 50 -2.91 -2.98 12.88
N TYR A 51 -1.61 -2.85 12.60
CA TYR A 51 -1.13 -2.27 11.35
C TYR A 51 -1.26 -3.28 10.21
N ASP A 52 -2.22 -3.07 9.33
CA ASP A 52 -2.51 -3.98 8.21
C ASP A 52 -1.84 -3.52 6.92
N GLN A 53 -0.91 -4.34 6.42
CA GLN A 53 -0.32 -4.20 5.10
C GLN A 53 -0.06 -5.58 4.49
N ARG A 54 -0.87 -5.94 3.52
CA ARG A 54 -0.79 -7.22 2.82
C ARG A 54 -0.64 -6.99 1.33
N VAL A 55 0.14 -7.85 0.69
CA VAL A 55 0.33 -7.85 -0.77
C VAL A 55 0.17 -9.28 -1.27
N GLU A 56 -0.56 -9.44 -2.35
CA GLU A 56 -0.69 -10.69 -3.08
C GLU A 56 -0.36 -10.46 -4.55
N LEU A 57 0.43 -11.34 -5.14
CA LEU A 57 0.83 -11.31 -6.54
C LEU A 57 0.52 -12.66 -7.17
N LEU A 58 -0.47 -12.70 -8.05
CA LEU A 58 -0.83 -13.88 -8.81
C LEU A 58 -0.15 -13.86 -10.19
N GLY A 59 0.57 -14.91 -10.51
CA GLY A 59 1.23 -15.10 -11.81
C GLY A 59 1.03 -16.51 -12.37
N SER A 60 1.43 -16.73 -13.62
CA SER A 60 1.32 -18.04 -14.30
C SER A 60 2.11 -19.16 -13.61
N ASN A 61 3.16 -18.83 -12.89
CA ASN A 61 4.02 -19.81 -12.20
C ASN A 61 3.69 -19.98 -10.72
N GLY A 62 2.67 -19.27 -10.22
CA GLY A 62 2.26 -19.36 -8.82
C GLY A 62 1.84 -18.03 -8.24
N MET A 63 1.68 -18.00 -6.92
CA MET A 63 1.26 -16.84 -6.15
C MET A 63 2.30 -16.51 -5.08
N LEU A 64 2.58 -15.24 -4.89
CA LEU A 64 3.32 -14.70 -3.75
C LEU A 64 2.36 -13.95 -2.83
N GLN A 65 2.51 -14.14 -1.53
CA GLN A 65 1.71 -13.45 -0.53
C GLN A 65 2.60 -12.93 0.60
N SER A 66 2.47 -11.67 0.93
CA SER A 66 3.08 -11.06 2.11
C SER A 66 1.97 -10.67 3.08
N GLY A 67 1.99 -11.28 4.26
CA GLY A 67 0.99 -11.06 5.32
C GLY A 67 1.44 -10.05 6.38
N ASN A 68 0.58 -9.87 7.38
CA ASN A 68 0.89 -9.06 8.55
C ASN A 68 1.82 -9.80 9.52
N HIS A 69 2.57 -9.05 10.30
CA HIS A 69 3.43 -9.57 11.34
C HIS A 69 2.74 -9.53 12.69
N ASN A 70 2.70 -10.68 13.36
CA ASN A 70 2.25 -10.77 14.74
C ASN A 70 3.35 -10.29 15.68
N LEU A 71 2.99 -9.93 16.91
CA LEU A 71 3.92 -9.55 17.96
C LEU A 71 4.90 -10.69 18.28
N ASP A 72 4.40 -11.92 18.26
CA ASP A 72 5.15 -13.17 18.40
C ASP A 72 4.47 -14.30 17.63
N GLN A 73 5.00 -15.53 17.73
CA GLN A 73 4.49 -16.70 17.03
C GLN A 73 3.59 -17.58 17.91
N THR A 74 3.18 -17.11 19.09
CA THR A 74 2.35 -17.86 20.02
C THR A 74 0.96 -18.07 19.44
N LYS A 75 0.48 -19.30 19.49
CA LYS A 75 -0.87 -19.70 19.13
C LYS A 75 -1.56 -20.35 20.32
N ILE A 76 -2.82 -20.03 20.51
CA ILE A 76 -3.65 -20.56 21.59
C ILE A 76 -4.77 -21.39 20.97
N TYR A 77 -4.90 -22.62 21.43
CA TYR A 77 -5.97 -23.55 21.05
C TYR A 77 -6.83 -23.86 22.26
N LYS A 78 -8.13 -23.71 22.16
CA LYS A 78 -9.09 -23.99 23.24
C LYS A 78 -10.29 -24.73 22.68
N LYS A 79 -11.13 -25.24 23.60
CA LYS A 79 -12.36 -25.95 23.25
C LYS A 79 -13.34 -25.04 22.49
N GLU A 80 -13.35 -23.74 22.81
CA GLU A 80 -14.28 -22.74 22.26
C GLU A 80 -13.83 -22.20 20.91
N PHE A 81 -12.55 -22.35 20.52
CA PHE A 81 -11.99 -21.90 19.25
C PHE A 81 -10.77 -22.70 18.81
N SER A 82 -10.64 -22.88 17.50
CA SER A 82 -9.58 -23.72 16.91
C SER A 82 -8.19 -23.10 17.02
N GLU A 83 -8.08 -21.79 16.83
CA GLU A 83 -6.81 -21.08 16.86
C GLU A 83 -7.01 -19.59 17.17
N THR A 84 -6.15 -19.04 18.00
CA THR A 84 -5.98 -17.59 18.20
C THR A 84 -4.49 -17.29 18.23
N SER A 85 -4.08 -16.24 17.55
CA SER A 85 -2.68 -15.77 17.52
C SER A 85 -2.53 -14.51 18.37
N SER A 86 -1.29 -14.17 18.71
CA SER A 86 -0.96 -12.84 19.25
C SER A 86 -1.38 -11.73 18.27
N PRO A 87 -1.66 -10.51 18.75
CA PRO A 87 -2.04 -9.39 17.90
C PRO A 87 -0.98 -9.08 16.84
N TYR A 88 -1.39 -8.44 15.77
CA TYR A 88 -0.45 -7.82 14.82
C TYR A 88 0.33 -6.69 15.48
N LEU A 89 1.50 -6.37 14.94
CA LEU A 89 2.23 -5.16 15.30
C LEU A 89 1.31 -3.96 15.15
N TYR A 90 1.35 -3.06 16.14
CA TYR A 90 0.33 -2.00 16.25
C TYR A 90 0.60 -0.82 15.28
N PHE A 91 1.87 -0.47 15.06
CA PHE A 91 2.21 0.76 14.38
C PHE A 91 3.30 0.60 13.33
N PHE A 92 3.37 1.53 12.37
CA PHE A 92 4.30 1.45 11.25
C PHE A 92 5.77 1.44 11.65
N ILE A 93 6.14 2.10 12.74
CA ILE A 93 7.51 2.12 13.24
C ILE A 93 7.97 0.70 13.62
N GLU A 94 7.11 -0.07 14.27
CA GLU A 94 7.38 -1.47 14.62
C GLU A 94 7.41 -2.34 13.36
N ARG A 95 6.41 -2.16 12.49
CA ARG A 95 6.24 -2.93 11.26
C ARG A 95 7.39 -2.76 10.28
N TYR A 96 7.94 -1.53 10.17
CA TYR A 96 8.96 -1.19 9.18
C TYR A 96 10.36 -1.00 9.74
N LYS A 97 10.62 -1.36 10.99
CA LYS A 97 11.94 -1.20 11.62
C LYS A 97 13.08 -1.80 10.77
N GLU A 98 12.89 -3.00 10.27
CA GLU A 98 13.86 -3.66 9.39
C GLU A 98 13.93 -2.99 8.01
N ALA A 99 12.79 -2.66 7.42
CA ALA A 99 12.71 -1.98 6.13
C ALA A 99 13.45 -0.64 6.13
N PHE A 100 13.27 0.19 7.15
CA PHE A 100 14.01 1.44 7.30
C PHE A 100 15.53 1.23 7.42
N SER A 101 15.95 0.20 8.17
CA SER A 101 17.36 -0.15 8.29
C SER A 101 17.95 -0.61 6.95
N LEU A 102 17.22 -1.44 6.20
CA LEU A 102 17.65 -1.92 4.89
C LEU A 102 17.69 -0.80 3.85
N GLN A 103 16.70 0.08 3.84
CA GLN A 103 16.67 1.27 2.97
C GLN A 103 17.90 2.14 3.16
N LEU A 104 18.25 2.45 4.41
CA LEU A 104 19.44 3.26 4.71
C LEU A 104 20.74 2.56 4.30
N LYS A 105 20.84 1.26 4.57
CA LYS A 105 22.01 0.45 4.16
C LYS A 105 22.17 0.43 2.63
N SER A 106 21.08 0.23 1.88
CA SER A 106 21.08 0.24 0.41
C SER A 106 21.52 1.61 -0.12
N PHE A 107 20.98 2.71 0.43
CA PHE A 107 21.37 4.06 0.03
C PHE A 107 22.87 4.34 0.28
N ILE A 108 23.39 4.01 1.47
CA ILE A 108 24.82 4.15 1.80
C ILE A 108 25.69 3.30 0.86
N LYS A 109 25.24 2.09 0.54
CA LYS A 109 25.95 1.23 -0.42
C LYS A 109 26.05 1.87 -1.80
N SER A 110 24.95 2.44 -2.31
CA SER A 110 24.93 3.14 -3.60
C SER A 110 25.92 4.33 -3.62
N ILE A 111 25.97 5.13 -2.53
CA ILE A 111 26.96 6.22 -2.40
C ILE A 111 28.40 5.68 -2.48
N LYS A 112 28.72 4.64 -1.69
CA LYS A 112 30.07 4.07 -1.64
C LYS A 112 30.51 3.44 -2.96
N GLN A 113 29.57 2.91 -3.73
CA GLN A 113 29.82 2.26 -5.01
C GLN A 113 29.67 3.20 -6.21
N ASN A 114 29.30 4.47 -5.98
CA ASN A 114 28.96 5.45 -7.02
C ASN A 114 27.97 4.87 -8.04
N SER A 115 26.96 4.16 -7.54
CA SER A 115 25.90 3.55 -8.33
C SER A 115 24.56 4.25 -8.13
N THR A 116 23.61 4.00 -9.02
CA THR A 116 22.23 4.44 -8.85
C THR A 116 21.59 3.78 -7.63
N THR A 117 20.62 4.46 -7.03
CA THR A 117 19.81 3.91 -5.95
C THR A 117 18.78 2.90 -6.48
N ASP A 118 18.40 1.91 -5.65
CA ASP A 118 17.38 0.91 -6.02
C ASP A 118 16.01 1.55 -6.27
N VAL A 119 15.71 2.63 -5.57
CA VAL A 119 14.51 3.47 -5.76
C VAL A 119 14.97 4.90 -5.96
N GLY A 120 14.57 5.52 -7.05
CA GLY A 120 15.00 6.85 -7.47
C GLY A 120 13.86 7.88 -7.49
N PHE A 121 14.20 9.05 -8.00
CA PHE A 121 13.27 10.15 -8.16
C PHE A 121 12.08 9.78 -9.07
N GLU A 122 12.34 9.06 -10.17
CA GLU A 122 11.31 8.66 -11.13
C GLU A 122 10.24 7.75 -10.49
N ASP A 123 10.66 6.86 -9.60
CA ASP A 123 9.72 5.97 -8.88
C ASP A 123 8.77 6.77 -7.99
N GLY A 124 9.30 7.76 -7.25
CA GLY A 124 8.51 8.66 -6.44
C GLY A 124 7.58 9.55 -7.27
N PHE A 125 8.07 10.07 -8.39
CA PHE A 125 7.27 10.86 -9.33
C PHE A 125 6.10 10.05 -9.89
N LYS A 126 6.34 8.82 -10.37
CA LYS A 126 5.29 7.94 -10.88
C LYS A 126 4.22 7.65 -9.82
N ALA A 127 4.62 7.42 -8.58
CA ALA A 127 3.68 7.22 -7.48
C ALA A 127 2.76 8.43 -7.26
N LEU A 128 3.30 9.65 -7.32
CA LEU A 128 2.52 10.88 -7.21
C LEU A 128 1.56 11.06 -8.39
N VAL A 129 2.01 10.82 -9.62
CA VAL A 129 1.16 10.90 -10.81
C VAL A 129 -0.03 9.93 -10.72
N ILE A 130 0.21 8.72 -10.23
CA ILE A 130 -0.87 7.74 -9.99
C ILE A 130 -1.83 8.25 -8.92
N ALA A 131 -1.34 8.82 -7.84
CA ALA A 131 -2.16 9.38 -6.77
C ALA A 131 -3.03 10.55 -7.27
N ASP A 132 -2.47 11.47 -8.05
CA ASP A 132 -3.22 12.58 -8.65
C ASP A 132 -4.31 12.09 -9.61
N ALA A 133 -4.01 11.08 -10.44
CA ALA A 133 -4.99 10.45 -11.30
C ALA A 133 -6.12 9.77 -10.50
N ALA A 134 -5.79 9.16 -9.35
CA ALA A 134 -6.78 8.61 -8.44
C ALA A 134 -7.71 9.67 -7.85
N TYR A 135 -7.18 10.80 -7.39
CA TYR A 135 -7.99 11.93 -6.93
C TYR A 135 -8.92 12.46 -8.03
N LYS A 136 -8.41 12.56 -9.25
CA LYS A 136 -9.23 12.96 -10.41
C LYS A 136 -10.34 11.95 -10.68
N SER A 137 -10.04 10.66 -10.63
CA SER A 137 -11.02 9.58 -10.78
C SER A 137 -12.12 9.63 -9.70
N LEU A 138 -11.75 9.83 -8.43
CA LEU A 138 -12.69 10.04 -7.34
C LEU A 138 -13.64 11.21 -7.58
N LYS A 139 -13.11 12.33 -8.05
CA LYS A 139 -13.86 13.55 -8.29
C LYS A 139 -14.79 13.42 -9.50
N GLU A 140 -14.32 12.82 -10.59
CA GLU A 140 -15.06 12.68 -11.85
C GLU A 140 -15.91 11.42 -11.91
N ARG A 141 -15.72 10.47 -10.97
CA ARG A 141 -16.42 9.18 -10.88
C ARG A 141 -16.31 8.34 -12.15
N LYS A 142 -15.12 8.34 -12.74
CA LYS A 142 -14.81 7.56 -13.95
C LYS A 142 -13.35 7.15 -13.98
N SER A 143 -12.99 6.21 -14.85
CA SER A 143 -11.60 5.86 -15.15
C SER A 143 -10.85 7.07 -15.72
N ILE A 144 -9.60 7.21 -15.32
CA ILE A 144 -8.67 8.26 -15.75
C ILE A 144 -7.44 7.62 -16.36
N SER A 145 -7.08 8.04 -17.56
CA SER A 145 -5.80 7.69 -18.17
C SER A 145 -4.65 8.37 -17.41
N ILE A 146 -3.62 7.61 -17.10
CA ILE A 146 -2.44 8.09 -16.39
C ILE A 146 -1.42 8.60 -17.41
N ASN A 147 -1.00 9.84 -17.26
CA ASN A 147 0.00 10.46 -18.11
C ASN A 147 1.24 10.81 -17.27
N TYR A 148 2.39 10.20 -17.59
CA TYR A 148 3.67 10.39 -16.90
C TYR A 148 4.54 11.49 -17.53
N ASN A 149 4.02 12.27 -18.48
CA ASN A 149 4.76 13.39 -19.07
C ASN A 149 4.90 14.52 -18.05
N TRP A 150 6.07 15.10 -18.00
CA TRP A 150 6.40 16.29 -17.19
C TRP A 150 5.78 17.53 -17.78
#